data_19a8a5fccc292f0130aa896af51c4893
#
_entry.id   19a8a5fccc292f0130aa896af51c4893
#
_cell.length_a   1.000
_cell.length_b   1.000
_cell.length_c   1.000
_cell.angle_alpha   90.00
_cell.angle_beta   90.00
_cell.angle_gamma   90.00
#
_symmetry.space_group_name_H-M   'P 1'
#
loop_
_entity.id
_entity.type
_entity.pdbx_description
1 polymer ?
#
loop_
_entity_poly.entity_id
_entity_poly.type
_entity_poly.pdbx_seq_one_letter_code
_entity_poly.pdbx_strand_id
1 'polypeptide(L)'
;LLLDTRGPDRPRLRATTSTKYSRVWNHEIIHGLMALEADGWKVPPARRNDQSPRFRHATSDDCIDYGTDSPLTVRPGDEIMPSGLYASDHDMFAFMIHPDVVVENGLSPGGMRRGTMISQSEVGAGSILKMDFLFDTVCGNHIVWGATNVKQTRVRHLGQKVESNWVARIVPLVLRKR
;
A
#
# COMPACT_ATOMS: atom_id res chain seq x y z
N LEU A 1 -18.19 3.57 20.69
CA LEU A 1 -18.89 2.71 19.74
C LEU A 1 -18.73 3.25 18.33
N LEU A 2 -18.47 2.35 17.38
CA LEU A 2 -18.54 2.65 15.94
C LEU A 2 -19.75 1.91 15.38
N LEU A 3 -20.67 2.68 14.80
CA LEU A 3 -21.87 2.16 14.17
C LEU A 3 -21.80 2.42 12.66
N ASP A 4 -22.16 1.42 11.88
CA ASP A 4 -22.43 1.58 10.45
C ASP A 4 -23.93 1.86 10.27
N THR A 5 -24.26 3.03 9.75
CA THR A 5 -25.62 3.49 9.51
C THR A 5 -26.00 3.51 8.03
N ARG A 6 -25.14 2.99 7.15
CA ARG A 6 -25.36 3.02 5.69
C ARG A 6 -26.38 1.99 5.19
N GLY A 7 -26.71 1.01 6.04
CA GLY A 7 -27.72 0.00 5.70
C GLY A 7 -29.14 0.50 5.92
N PRO A 8 -30.14 0.00 5.14
CA PRO A 8 -31.51 0.50 5.18
C PRO A 8 -32.27 0.15 6.47
N ASP A 9 -31.87 -0.91 7.17
CA ASP A 9 -32.76 -1.47 8.20
C ASP A 9 -32.37 -1.20 9.64
N ARG A 10 -31.10 -1.27 10.00
CA ARG A 10 -30.61 -1.00 11.38
C ARG A 10 -29.13 -0.67 11.40
N PRO A 11 -28.70 0.25 12.30
CA PRO A 11 -27.30 0.47 12.57
C PRO A 11 -26.59 -0.84 12.98
N ARG A 12 -25.46 -1.15 12.37
CA ARG A 12 -24.64 -2.30 12.72
C ARG A 12 -23.46 -1.86 13.59
N LEU A 13 -23.28 -2.52 14.74
CA LEU A 13 -22.10 -2.29 15.55
C LEU A 13 -20.86 -2.83 14.85
N ARG A 14 -19.92 -1.94 14.47
CA ARG A 14 -18.64 -2.31 13.84
C ARG A 14 -17.53 -2.52 14.87
N ALA A 15 -17.49 -1.68 15.90
CA ALA A 15 -16.45 -1.78 16.93
C ALA A 15 -16.85 -1.11 18.25
N THR A 16 -16.27 -1.67 19.32
CA THR A 16 -16.18 -1.04 20.62
C THR A 16 -14.72 -0.77 20.94
N THR A 17 -14.38 0.48 21.17
CA THR A 17 -13.01 0.89 21.50
C THR A 17 -13.01 1.70 22.79
N SER A 18 -11.87 1.81 23.46
CA SER A 18 -11.75 2.64 24.66
C SER A 18 -11.93 4.11 24.32
N THR A 19 -12.20 4.95 25.32
CA THR A 19 -12.28 6.41 25.17
C THR A 19 -10.92 7.03 24.79
N LYS A 20 -9.83 6.32 25.00
CA LYS A 20 -8.48 6.73 24.64
C LYS A 20 -8.09 6.32 23.22
N TYR A 21 -8.96 5.59 22.50
CA TYR A 21 -8.69 5.16 21.15
C TYR A 21 -8.79 6.34 20.18
N SER A 22 -7.70 6.66 19.52
CA SER A 22 -7.65 7.67 18.46
C SER A 22 -7.80 6.97 17.10
N ARG A 23 -8.96 7.16 16.48
CA ARG A 23 -9.28 6.53 15.20
C ARG A 23 -8.60 7.26 14.06
N VAL A 24 -7.97 6.49 13.19
CA VAL A 24 -7.50 6.93 11.88
C VAL A 24 -8.32 6.21 10.84
N TRP A 25 -8.87 6.94 9.91
CA TRP A 25 -9.71 6.37 8.87
C TRP A 25 -8.86 5.88 7.70
N ASN A 26 -9.32 4.83 7.04
CA ASN A 26 -8.64 4.28 5.87
C ASN A 26 -8.43 5.34 4.77
N HIS A 27 -9.43 6.21 4.54
CA HIS A 27 -9.32 7.26 3.53
C HIS A 27 -8.23 8.28 3.86
N GLU A 28 -7.98 8.58 5.15
CA GLU A 28 -6.91 9.50 5.55
C GLU A 28 -5.53 8.93 5.19
N ILE A 29 -5.36 7.60 5.36
CA ILE A 29 -4.14 6.92 4.94
C ILE A 29 -3.99 6.96 3.42
N ILE A 30 -5.05 6.66 2.70
CA ILE A 30 -5.02 6.67 1.23
C ILE A 30 -4.68 8.06 0.70
N HIS A 31 -5.30 9.12 1.23
CA HIS A 31 -4.95 10.50 0.84
C HIS A 31 -3.48 10.82 1.08
N GLY A 32 -2.92 10.34 2.21
CA GLY A 32 -1.49 10.50 2.47
C GLY A 32 -0.60 9.74 1.49
N LEU A 33 -1.02 8.57 1.06
CA LEU A 33 -0.28 7.77 0.07
C LEU A 33 -0.36 8.37 -1.33
N MET A 34 -1.48 8.98 -1.71
CA MET A 34 -1.62 9.66 -3.01
C MET A 34 -0.58 10.77 -3.19
N ALA A 35 -0.13 11.41 -2.11
CA ALA A 35 0.95 12.39 -2.19
C ALA A 35 2.28 11.78 -2.68
N LEU A 36 2.48 10.48 -2.49
CA LEU A 36 3.68 9.78 -2.97
C LEU A 36 3.69 9.58 -4.49
N GLU A 37 2.53 9.60 -5.14
CA GLU A 37 2.45 9.46 -6.59
C GLU A 37 3.18 10.61 -7.31
N ALA A 38 3.14 11.82 -6.74
CA ALA A 38 3.87 12.97 -7.25
C ALA A 38 5.40 12.78 -7.22
N ASP A 39 5.89 11.91 -6.34
CA ASP A 39 7.30 11.54 -6.21
C ASP A 39 7.66 10.25 -6.97
N GLY A 40 6.78 9.78 -7.85
CA GLY A 40 6.99 8.63 -8.71
C GLY A 40 6.64 7.27 -8.10
N TRP A 41 6.10 7.24 -6.89
CA TRP A 41 5.60 5.99 -6.30
C TRP A 41 4.35 5.52 -7.04
N LYS A 42 4.24 4.22 -7.22
CA LYS A 42 3.12 3.61 -7.93
C LYS A 42 2.54 2.45 -7.14
N VAL A 43 1.24 2.26 -7.25
CA VAL A 43 0.60 1.01 -6.87
C VAL A 43 0.88 0.00 -7.98
N PRO A 44 1.57 -1.13 -7.71
CA PRO A 44 1.89 -2.08 -8.76
C PRO A 44 0.61 -2.67 -9.35
N PRO A 45 0.41 -2.58 -10.67
CA PRO A 45 -0.74 -3.21 -11.31
C PRO A 45 -0.57 -4.74 -11.33
N ALA A 46 -1.67 -5.47 -11.25
CA ALA A 46 -1.70 -6.89 -11.49
C ALA A 46 -2.29 -7.17 -12.87
N ARG A 47 -1.71 -8.12 -13.59
CA ARG A 47 -2.35 -8.62 -14.81
C ARG A 47 -3.68 -9.26 -14.46
N ARG A 48 -4.66 -9.09 -15.33
CA ARG A 48 -5.94 -9.75 -15.20
C ARG A 48 -5.74 -11.27 -15.18
N ASN A 49 -6.36 -11.93 -14.20
CA ASN A 49 -6.61 -13.36 -14.31
C ASN A 49 -7.95 -13.57 -15.05
N ASP A 50 -8.09 -14.64 -15.79
CA ASP A 50 -9.25 -14.91 -16.65
C ASP A 50 -10.61 -14.94 -15.94
N GLN A 51 -10.62 -14.91 -14.62
CA GLN A 51 -11.81 -14.96 -13.79
C GLN A 51 -12.26 -13.60 -13.25
N SER A 52 -11.45 -12.56 -13.38
CA SER A 52 -11.81 -11.26 -12.84
C SER A 52 -12.68 -10.44 -13.79
N PRO A 53 -13.91 -10.05 -13.39
CA PRO A 53 -14.75 -9.16 -14.18
C PRO A 53 -14.29 -7.70 -14.09
N ARG A 54 -13.38 -7.38 -13.18
CA ARG A 54 -12.89 -6.01 -12.92
C ARG A 54 -11.51 -5.84 -13.51
N PHE A 55 -11.44 -5.22 -14.65
CA PHE A 55 -10.18 -4.88 -15.30
C PHE A 55 -10.30 -3.55 -16.04
N ARG A 56 -9.16 -2.98 -16.39
CA ARG A 56 -9.02 -1.89 -17.35
C ARG A 56 -7.77 -2.12 -18.19
N HIS A 57 -7.66 -1.41 -19.28
CA HIS A 57 -6.43 -1.43 -20.05
C HIS A 57 -5.36 -0.54 -19.41
N ALA A 58 -4.14 -1.03 -19.38
CA ALA A 58 -3.00 -0.29 -18.88
C ALA A 58 -2.68 0.90 -19.81
N THR A 59 -2.35 2.02 -19.18
CA THR A 59 -1.79 3.20 -19.84
C THR A 59 -0.27 3.21 -19.67
N SER A 60 0.42 4.18 -20.28
CA SER A 60 1.85 4.39 -20.06
C SER A 60 2.22 4.57 -18.58
N ASP A 61 1.33 5.19 -17.82
CA ASP A 61 1.55 5.49 -16.39
C ASP A 61 1.51 4.23 -15.50
N ASP A 62 0.83 3.19 -15.97
CA ASP A 62 0.76 1.90 -15.27
C ASP A 62 2.00 1.03 -15.54
N CYS A 63 2.79 1.37 -16.54
CA CYS A 63 3.90 0.55 -16.95
C CYS A 63 5.04 0.61 -15.93
N ILE A 64 5.47 -0.55 -15.51
CA ILE A 64 6.65 -0.74 -14.68
C ILE A 64 7.48 -1.81 -15.37
N ASP A 65 8.69 -1.44 -15.75
CA ASP A 65 9.64 -2.37 -16.36
C ASP A 65 10.41 -3.09 -15.24
N TYR A 66 10.16 -4.36 -15.11
CA TYR A 66 10.89 -5.26 -14.20
C TYR A 66 12.02 -6.02 -14.91
N GLY A 67 12.35 -5.65 -16.15
CA GLY A 67 13.28 -6.34 -17.02
C GLY A 67 12.57 -7.06 -18.16
N THR A 68 13.30 -7.28 -19.24
CA THR A 68 12.74 -7.75 -20.54
C THR A 68 12.03 -9.10 -20.45
N ASP A 69 12.41 -9.96 -19.52
CA ASP A 69 11.88 -11.31 -19.36
C ASP A 69 10.96 -11.47 -18.14
N SER A 70 10.64 -10.38 -17.43
CA SER A 70 9.77 -10.47 -16.27
C SER A 70 8.32 -10.66 -16.70
N PRO A 71 7.63 -11.72 -16.21
CA PRO A 71 6.19 -11.91 -16.45
C PRO A 71 5.34 -10.83 -15.82
N LEU A 72 5.94 -9.95 -15.02
CA LEU A 72 5.28 -8.86 -14.29
C LEU A 72 5.31 -7.55 -15.06
N THR A 73 6.15 -7.44 -16.09
CA THR A 73 6.18 -6.23 -16.94
C THR A 73 4.81 -6.01 -17.56
N VAL A 74 4.22 -4.86 -17.24
CA VAL A 74 2.94 -4.42 -17.80
C VAL A 74 3.23 -3.44 -18.93
N ARG A 75 2.62 -3.68 -20.08
CA ARG A 75 2.74 -2.83 -21.28
C ARG A 75 1.45 -2.05 -21.50
N PRO A 76 1.50 -0.92 -22.23
CA PRO A 76 0.29 -0.20 -22.60
C PRO A 76 -0.65 -1.14 -23.37
N GLY A 77 -1.93 -1.14 -22.98
CA GLY A 77 -2.96 -1.99 -23.56
C GLY A 77 -3.14 -3.34 -22.90
N ASP A 78 -2.24 -3.79 -22.00
CA ASP A 78 -2.44 -5.00 -21.22
C ASP A 78 -3.67 -4.87 -20.33
N GLU A 79 -4.42 -5.94 -20.16
CA GLU A 79 -5.51 -5.98 -19.18
C GLU A 79 -4.95 -6.11 -17.77
N ILE A 80 -5.22 -5.11 -16.96
CA ILE A 80 -4.79 -5.04 -15.56
C ILE A 80 -5.99 -4.89 -14.62
N MET A 81 -5.78 -5.31 -13.40
CA MET A 81 -6.78 -5.17 -12.34
C MET A 81 -6.23 -4.39 -11.16
N PRO A 82 -7.09 -3.73 -10.36
CA PRO A 82 -6.65 -3.06 -9.15
C PRO A 82 -5.92 -4.05 -8.23
N SER A 83 -4.78 -3.62 -7.74
CA SER A 83 -3.95 -4.40 -6.82
C SER A 83 -3.19 -3.48 -5.89
N GLY A 84 -2.52 -4.05 -4.88
CA GLY A 84 -1.73 -3.26 -3.94
C GLY A 84 -2.55 -2.44 -2.93
N LEU A 85 -3.88 -2.40 -3.07
CA LEU A 85 -4.79 -1.80 -2.11
C LEU A 85 -5.91 -2.78 -1.77
N TYR A 86 -6.04 -3.07 -0.51
CA TYR A 86 -7.14 -3.84 0.07
C TYR A 86 -7.76 -3.05 1.21
N ALA A 87 -9.07 -3.01 1.27
CA ALA A 87 -9.81 -2.43 2.39
C ALA A 87 -11.07 -3.25 2.65
N SER A 88 -11.28 -3.59 3.90
CA SER A 88 -12.46 -4.26 4.42
C SER A 88 -13.13 -3.40 5.48
N ASP A 89 -14.17 -3.94 6.09
CA ASP A 89 -14.83 -3.33 7.25
C ASP A 89 -13.97 -3.37 8.52
N HIS A 90 -12.88 -4.11 8.54
CA HIS A 90 -12.06 -4.34 9.72
C HIS A 90 -10.64 -3.80 9.58
N ASP A 91 -10.05 -3.96 8.42
CA ASP A 91 -8.66 -3.65 8.17
C ASP A 91 -8.41 -3.15 6.74
N MET A 92 -7.25 -2.60 6.53
CA MET A 92 -6.73 -2.28 5.19
C MET A 92 -5.24 -2.57 5.12
N PHE A 93 -4.77 -2.79 3.91
CA PHE A 93 -3.37 -2.62 3.57
C PHE A 93 -3.22 -1.91 2.22
N ALA A 94 -2.14 -1.17 2.08
CA ALA A 94 -1.72 -0.57 0.83
C ALA A 94 -0.25 -0.88 0.59
N PHE A 95 0.07 -1.24 -0.64
CA PHE A 95 1.42 -1.54 -1.10
C PHE A 95 1.77 -0.63 -2.27
N MET A 96 2.90 0.05 -2.18
CA MET A 96 3.43 0.91 -3.23
C MET A 96 4.90 0.60 -3.50
N ILE A 97 5.31 0.82 -4.71
CA ILE A 97 6.69 0.66 -5.15
C ILE A 97 7.19 1.92 -5.83
N HIS A 98 8.48 2.14 -5.75
CA HIS A 98 9.15 3.13 -6.58
C HIS A 98 9.89 2.40 -7.71
N PRO A 99 9.65 2.74 -8.99
CA PRO A 99 10.21 2.00 -10.11
C PRO A 99 11.72 2.15 -10.26
N ASP A 100 12.29 3.24 -9.72
CA ASP A 100 13.72 3.48 -9.86
C ASP A 100 14.55 2.42 -9.12
N VAL A 101 15.54 1.90 -9.81
CA VAL A 101 16.57 1.06 -9.23
C VAL A 101 17.45 1.92 -8.31
N VAL A 102 17.62 1.48 -7.08
CA VAL A 102 18.45 2.19 -6.08
C VAL A 102 19.74 1.46 -5.75
N VAL A 103 19.81 0.17 -6.05
CA VAL A 103 21.00 -0.66 -5.85
C VAL A 103 21.16 -1.61 -7.02
N GLU A 104 22.28 -1.50 -7.70
CA GLU A 104 22.75 -2.48 -8.66
C GLU A 104 23.72 -3.42 -7.94
N ASN A 105 23.27 -4.63 -7.63
CA ASN A 105 24.06 -5.56 -6.80
C ASN A 105 24.67 -6.73 -7.60
N GLY A 106 24.49 -6.74 -8.91
CA GLY A 106 25.00 -7.82 -9.78
C GLY A 106 24.39 -9.22 -9.55
N LEU A 107 23.64 -9.39 -8.46
CA LEU A 107 22.96 -10.63 -8.10
C LEU A 107 21.54 -10.66 -8.65
N SER A 108 20.97 -9.50 -8.86
CA SER A 108 19.62 -9.30 -9.38
C SER A 108 19.70 -8.58 -10.72
N PRO A 109 19.37 -9.23 -11.83
CA PRO A 109 19.48 -8.65 -13.17
C PRO A 109 18.74 -7.32 -13.36
N GLY A 110 17.73 -7.05 -12.54
CA GLY A 110 16.93 -5.81 -12.56
C GLY A 110 17.30 -4.81 -11.49
N GLY A 111 18.30 -5.10 -10.63
CA GLY A 111 18.63 -4.29 -9.46
C GLY A 111 17.52 -4.25 -8.40
N MET A 112 17.78 -3.57 -7.27
CA MET A 112 16.82 -3.47 -6.17
C MET A 112 16.05 -2.17 -6.22
N ARG A 113 14.76 -2.23 -5.92
CA ARG A 113 13.81 -1.11 -5.87
C ARG A 113 13.28 -0.90 -4.47
N ARG A 114 12.68 0.26 -4.24
CA ARG A 114 12.05 0.59 -2.96
C ARG A 114 10.61 0.17 -2.95
N GLY A 115 10.19 -0.46 -1.85
CA GLY A 115 8.79 -0.77 -1.56
C GLY A 115 8.36 -0.19 -0.22
N THR A 116 7.09 0.10 -0.09
CA THR A 116 6.45 0.43 1.18
C THR A 116 5.11 -0.28 1.29
N MET A 117 4.82 -0.79 2.47
CA MET A 117 3.52 -1.37 2.80
C MET A 117 2.99 -0.71 4.06
N ILE A 118 1.72 -0.34 4.04
CA ILE A 118 0.99 0.16 5.21
C ILE A 118 -0.20 -0.74 5.46
N SER A 119 -0.38 -1.12 6.71
CA SER A 119 -1.59 -1.79 7.18
C SER A 119 -2.13 -1.13 8.43
N GLN A 120 -3.45 -1.18 8.60
CA GLN A 120 -4.12 -0.66 9.78
C GLN A 120 -5.50 -1.27 9.99
N SER A 121 -6.12 -0.95 11.14
CA SER A 121 -7.51 -1.29 11.43
C SER A 121 -8.25 -0.09 12.01
N GLU A 122 -9.33 0.32 11.35
CA GLU A 122 -10.25 1.37 11.87
C GLU A 122 -11.02 0.92 13.11
N VAL A 123 -11.16 -0.38 13.31
CA VAL A 123 -11.97 -0.97 14.36
C VAL A 123 -11.17 -1.36 15.61
N GLY A 124 -9.85 -1.09 15.60
CA GLY A 124 -9.00 -1.35 16.75
C GLY A 124 -8.41 -2.76 16.80
N ALA A 125 -8.55 -3.55 15.75
CA ALA A 125 -7.96 -4.89 15.67
C ALA A 125 -6.43 -4.87 15.46
N GLY A 126 -5.87 -3.73 15.01
CA GLY A 126 -4.44 -3.58 14.78
C GLY A 126 -3.95 -2.14 14.92
N SER A 127 -2.65 -1.98 15.06
CA SER A 127 -1.97 -0.68 14.97
C SER A 127 -1.76 -0.30 13.52
N ILE A 128 -1.47 0.98 13.26
CA ILE A 128 -0.91 1.36 11.97
C ILE A 128 0.51 0.80 11.92
N LEU A 129 0.77 0.00 10.90
CA LEU A 129 2.06 -0.60 10.63
C LEU A 129 2.54 -0.14 9.26
N LYS A 130 3.72 0.47 9.22
CA LYS A 130 4.42 0.80 7.98
C LYS A 130 5.68 -0.03 7.88
N MET A 131 5.92 -0.61 6.74
CA MET A 131 7.15 -1.31 6.40
C MET A 131 7.75 -0.71 5.13
N ASP A 132 8.99 -0.26 5.23
CA ASP A 132 9.81 0.15 4.10
C ASP A 132 10.88 -0.90 3.86
N PHE A 133 11.14 -1.23 2.62
CA PHE A 133 12.10 -2.26 2.26
C PHE A 133 12.68 -2.05 0.87
N LEU A 134 13.82 -2.65 0.61
CA LEU A 134 14.32 -2.88 -0.73
C LEU A 134 13.86 -4.27 -1.20
N PHE A 135 13.50 -4.38 -2.45
CA PHE A 135 13.09 -5.66 -3.04
C PHE A 135 13.72 -5.83 -4.42
N ASP A 136 13.95 -7.07 -4.77
CA ASP A 136 14.49 -7.46 -6.04
C ASP A 136 13.39 -7.58 -7.09
N THR A 137 12.43 -8.44 -6.82
CA THR A 137 11.29 -8.65 -7.72
C THR A 137 9.97 -8.83 -6.95
N VAL A 138 8.87 -8.58 -7.65
CA VAL A 138 7.52 -8.87 -7.16
C VAL A 138 6.95 -9.97 -8.03
N CYS A 139 6.50 -11.08 -7.46
CA CYS A 139 5.84 -12.12 -8.23
C CYS A 139 4.40 -11.73 -8.61
N GLY A 140 3.78 -12.47 -9.54
CA GLY A 140 2.41 -12.21 -10.00
C GLY A 140 1.34 -12.22 -8.91
N ASN A 141 1.63 -12.81 -7.74
CA ASN A 141 0.78 -12.79 -6.54
C ASN A 141 1.14 -11.65 -5.58
N HIS A 142 1.92 -10.66 -6.02
CA HIS A 142 2.44 -9.56 -5.20
C HIS A 142 3.27 -9.99 -3.98
N ILE A 143 3.84 -11.18 -4.00
CA ILE A 143 4.80 -11.61 -3.00
C ILE A 143 6.14 -10.96 -3.34
N VAL A 144 6.66 -10.18 -2.41
CA VAL A 144 7.96 -9.54 -2.52
C VAL A 144 9.05 -10.56 -2.24
N TRP A 145 9.94 -10.78 -3.20
CA TRP A 145 11.11 -11.63 -3.04
C TRP A 145 12.37 -10.79 -2.83
N GLY A 146 13.31 -11.35 -2.07
CA GLY A 146 14.58 -10.67 -1.83
C GLY A 146 14.45 -9.41 -0.99
N ALA A 147 13.38 -9.24 -0.19
CA ALA A 147 13.23 -8.09 0.66
C ALA A 147 14.39 -7.98 1.67
N THR A 148 15.10 -6.85 1.62
CA THR A 148 16.21 -6.54 2.53
C THR A 148 16.03 -5.14 3.10
N ASN A 149 16.85 -4.80 4.11
CA ASN A 149 16.79 -3.48 4.76
C ASN A 149 15.39 -3.10 5.24
N VAL A 150 14.64 -4.08 5.75
CA VAL A 150 13.27 -3.86 6.21
C VAL A 150 13.27 -2.95 7.43
N LYS A 151 12.63 -1.80 7.29
CA LYS A 151 12.37 -0.87 8.39
C LYS A 151 10.90 -0.88 8.72
N GLN A 152 10.59 -1.17 9.98
CA GLN A 152 9.23 -1.22 10.47
C GLN A 152 8.97 -0.02 11.39
N THR A 153 7.85 0.65 11.17
CA THR A 153 7.34 1.71 12.05
C THR A 153 5.92 1.34 12.48
N ARG A 154 5.67 1.37 13.78
CA ARG A 154 4.36 1.09 14.36
C ARG A 154 3.82 2.31 15.10
N VAL A 155 2.59 2.70 14.78
CA VAL A 155 1.86 3.77 15.47
C VAL A 155 0.62 3.17 16.13
N ARG A 156 0.48 3.34 17.44
CA ARG A 156 -0.69 2.89 18.17
C ARG A 156 -1.81 3.91 18.08
N HIS A 157 -3.05 3.43 18.03
CA HIS A 157 -4.26 4.26 18.06
C HIS A 157 -4.55 4.76 19.50
N LEU A 158 -3.55 5.29 20.20
CA LEU A 158 -3.64 5.76 21.58
C LEU A 158 -3.24 7.22 21.69
N GLY A 159 -3.98 7.97 22.51
CA GLY A 159 -3.67 9.36 22.84
C GLY A 159 -4.62 10.38 22.24
N GLN A 160 -4.58 11.60 22.78
CA GLN A 160 -5.32 12.71 22.20
C GLN A 160 -4.77 12.98 20.80
N LYS A 161 -5.65 12.81 19.82
CA LYS A 161 -5.37 13.04 18.40
C LYS A 161 -3.98 12.54 18.03
N VAL A 162 -3.94 11.44 17.34
CA VAL A 162 -2.91 11.30 16.33
C VAL A 162 -3.05 12.61 15.58
N GLU A 163 -2.19 13.59 15.88
CA GLU A 163 -2.27 14.92 15.31
C GLU A 163 -2.48 14.78 13.82
N SER A 164 -3.20 15.72 13.22
CA SER A 164 -3.43 15.83 11.77
C SER A 164 -2.15 15.67 10.92
N ASN A 165 -1.03 15.42 11.53
CA ASN A 165 0.31 15.32 11.00
C ASN A 165 0.90 13.90 11.05
N TRP A 166 0.14 12.86 11.43
CA TRP A 166 0.69 11.49 11.45
C TRP A 166 1.03 10.99 10.03
N VAL A 167 0.22 11.39 9.04
CA VAL A 167 0.52 11.16 7.62
C VAL A 167 1.85 11.82 7.27
N ALA A 168 2.06 13.08 7.64
CA ALA A 168 3.31 13.80 7.45
C ALA A 168 4.50 13.17 8.20
N ARG A 169 4.27 12.39 9.24
CA ARG A 169 5.33 11.63 9.96
C ARG A 169 5.65 10.28 9.31
N ILE A 170 4.66 9.67 8.65
CA ILE A 170 4.84 8.39 7.97
C ILE A 170 5.35 8.58 6.53
N VAL A 171 4.75 9.52 5.79
CA VAL A 171 5.11 9.82 4.40
C VAL A 171 6.57 10.31 4.24
N PRO A 172 7.10 11.26 5.04
CA PRO A 172 8.49 11.71 4.87
C PRO A 172 9.55 10.65 5.11
N LEU A 173 9.24 9.59 5.86
CA LEU A 173 10.18 8.47 6.05
C LEU A 173 10.43 7.69 4.76
N VAL A 174 9.49 7.73 3.83
CA VAL A 174 9.61 7.10 2.51
C VAL A 174 10.44 7.96 1.56
N LEU A 175 10.39 9.28 1.73
CA LEU A 175 10.98 10.26 0.81
C LEU A 175 12.45 10.58 1.07
N ARG A 176 13.01 10.22 2.21
CA ARG A 176 14.43 10.50 2.48
C ARG A 176 15.32 9.66 1.58
N LYS A 177 15.76 10.28 0.47
CA LYS A 177 16.99 9.85 -0.21
C LYS A 177 18.11 9.93 0.81
N ARG A 178 18.78 8.83 1.06
CA ARG A 178 20.13 8.86 1.66
C ARG A 178 21.11 9.08 0.56
#